data_d8537d3260ac827a0cbeb26eea2609ca
#
_entry.id   d8537d3260ac827a0cbeb26eea2609ca
#
_cell.length_a   1.000
_cell.length_b   1.000
_cell.length_c   1.000
_cell.angle_alpha   90.00
_cell.angle_beta   90.00
_cell.angle_gamma   90.00
#
_symmetry.space_group_name_H-M   'P 1'
#
loop_
_entity.id
_entity.type
_entity.pdbx_description
1 polymer ?
#
loop_
_entity_poly.entity_id
_entity_poly.type
_entity_poly.pdbx_seq_one_letter_code
_entity_poly.pdbx_strand_id
1 'polypeptide(L)'
;ATREELSDRLAHYGSHFWLMFDGGTLIAFVDGMVTDRADLTDDLYADAALHDAHGAWQMIFGVNTLPDYRRHGCAGQLIERAIADARAQGRRGLVLTCKDRLVHYYAKFGFVSEGVSVSTHGGVVWYQMRLTF
;
A
#
# COMPACT_ATOMS: atom_id res chain seq x y z
N ALA A 1 0.34 -10.93 -5.53
CA ALA A 1 1.77 -11.27 -5.33
C ALA A 1 1.91 -12.75 -5.00
N THR A 2 2.99 -13.34 -5.46
CA THR A 2 3.33 -14.74 -5.12
C THR A 2 3.89 -14.81 -3.70
N ARG A 3 4.00 -16.05 -3.17
CA ARG A 3 4.62 -16.29 -1.88
C ARG A 3 6.09 -15.83 -1.87
N GLU A 4 6.82 -16.09 -2.95
CA GLU A 4 8.22 -15.66 -3.07
C GLU A 4 8.34 -14.14 -3.11
N GLU A 5 7.45 -13.46 -3.81
CA GLU A 5 7.43 -12.01 -3.86
C GLU A 5 7.15 -11.40 -2.48
N LEU A 6 6.18 -11.95 -1.74
CA LEU A 6 5.87 -11.49 -0.39
C LEU A 6 7.03 -11.76 0.58
N SER A 7 7.66 -12.93 0.46
CA SER A 7 8.82 -13.28 1.27
C SER A 7 9.99 -12.32 1.04
N ASP A 8 10.23 -11.95 -0.22
CA ASP A 8 11.27 -10.99 -0.59
C ASP A 8 10.96 -9.59 -0.04
N ARG A 9 9.71 -9.16 -0.11
CA ARG A 9 9.27 -7.90 0.49
C ARG A 9 9.48 -7.89 2.00
N LEU A 10 9.13 -8.97 2.69
CA LEU A 10 9.34 -9.09 4.13
C LEU A 10 10.82 -8.99 4.50
N ALA A 11 11.70 -9.57 3.69
CA ALA A 11 13.13 -9.51 3.91
C ALA A 11 13.68 -8.08 3.75
N HIS A 12 13.14 -7.30 2.82
CA HIS A 12 13.63 -5.96 2.53
C HIS A 12 12.95 -4.86 3.36
N TYR A 13 11.65 -4.99 3.61
CA TYR A 13 10.91 -3.95 4.34
C TYR A 13 9.79 -4.52 5.23
N GLY A 14 10.12 -5.54 6.01
CA GLY A 14 9.15 -6.17 6.92
C GLY A 14 8.51 -5.20 7.91
N SER A 15 9.20 -4.12 8.28
CA SER A 15 8.64 -3.08 9.16
C SER A 15 7.55 -2.22 8.50
N HIS A 16 7.35 -2.36 7.19
CA HIS A 16 6.30 -1.69 6.41
C HIS A 16 5.20 -2.68 6.00
N PHE A 17 4.96 -3.66 6.86
CA PHE A 17 3.80 -4.55 6.82
C PHE A 17 2.96 -4.25 8.06
N TRP A 18 1.69 -3.97 7.85
CA TRP A 18 0.70 -3.77 8.91
C TRP A 18 -0.22 -4.97 8.94
N LEU A 19 -0.24 -5.68 10.06
CA LEU A 19 -0.90 -6.98 10.18
C LEU A 19 -2.02 -6.90 11.20
N MET A 20 -3.12 -7.61 10.92
CA MET A 20 -4.23 -7.75 11.86
C MET A 20 -4.51 -9.23 12.09
N PHE A 21 -4.59 -9.63 13.36
CA PHE A 21 -4.86 -11.00 13.76
C PHE A 21 -6.18 -11.07 14.54
N ASP A 22 -6.88 -12.18 14.34
CA ASP A 22 -7.98 -12.61 15.22
C ASP A 22 -7.52 -13.91 15.88
N GLY A 23 -7.19 -13.84 17.19
CA GLY A 23 -6.49 -14.92 17.83
C GLY A 23 -5.16 -15.21 17.13
N GLY A 24 -4.96 -16.44 16.68
CA GLY A 24 -3.75 -16.84 15.95
C GLY A 24 -3.87 -16.72 14.44
N THR A 25 -4.99 -16.19 13.90
CA THR A 25 -5.25 -16.14 12.47
C THR A 25 -4.97 -14.74 11.92
N LEU A 26 -4.11 -14.66 10.89
CA LEU A 26 -3.90 -13.39 10.15
C LEU A 26 -5.13 -13.14 9.28
N ILE A 27 -5.87 -12.07 9.56
CA ILE A 27 -7.13 -11.77 8.87
C ILE A 27 -7.03 -10.64 7.86
N ALA A 28 -6.05 -9.75 8.02
CA ALA A 28 -5.84 -8.63 7.09
C ALA A 28 -4.40 -8.17 7.13
N PHE A 29 -3.91 -7.64 6.02
CA PHE A 29 -2.62 -6.96 6.02
C PHE A 29 -2.55 -5.91 4.92
N VAL A 30 -1.71 -4.91 5.15
CA VAL A 30 -1.32 -3.86 4.21
C VAL A 30 0.20 -3.86 4.14
N ASP A 31 0.74 -3.72 2.94
CA ASP A 31 2.20 -3.65 2.77
C ASP A 31 2.60 -2.65 1.68
N GLY A 32 3.84 -2.19 1.76
CA GLY A 32 4.42 -1.37 0.73
C GLY A 32 5.81 -0.87 1.10
N MET A 33 6.62 -0.57 0.08
CA MET A 33 7.97 -0.04 0.29
C MET A 33 7.96 1.46 0.54
N VAL A 34 9.08 1.96 1.00
CA VAL A 34 9.40 3.40 1.04
C VAL A 34 10.37 3.72 -0.08
N THR A 35 10.20 4.87 -0.72
CA THR A 35 11.07 5.29 -1.83
C THR A 35 11.05 6.81 -1.96
N ASP A 36 12.09 7.36 -2.59
CA ASP A 36 12.11 8.77 -2.98
C ASP A 36 11.35 9.04 -4.28
N ARG A 37 10.96 8.00 -5.00
CA ARG A 37 10.18 8.19 -6.22
C ARG A 37 8.78 8.66 -5.87
N ALA A 38 8.31 9.67 -6.61
CA ALA A 38 6.99 10.25 -6.39
C ALA A 38 5.87 9.39 -6.96
N ASP A 39 6.14 8.62 -8.03
CA ASP A 39 5.12 7.82 -8.70
C ASP A 39 5.32 6.33 -8.46
N LEU A 40 4.21 5.61 -8.36
CA LEU A 40 4.21 4.18 -8.14
C LEU A 40 4.18 3.47 -9.50
N THR A 41 5.33 2.92 -9.90
CA THR A 41 5.52 2.24 -11.17
C THR A 41 5.67 0.74 -10.98
N ASP A 42 5.50 -0.05 -12.05
CA ASP A 42 5.48 -1.51 -11.98
C ASP A 42 6.80 -2.11 -11.46
N ASP A 43 7.93 -1.47 -11.71
CA ASP A 43 9.23 -1.94 -11.22
C ASP A 43 9.33 -1.92 -9.69
N LEU A 44 8.61 -1.01 -9.01
CA LEU A 44 8.58 -0.98 -7.56
C LEU A 44 7.88 -2.21 -6.99
N TYR A 45 6.82 -2.69 -7.65
CA TYR A 45 6.16 -3.93 -7.26
C TYR A 45 7.05 -5.16 -7.47
N ALA A 46 7.84 -5.13 -8.53
CA ALA A 46 8.62 -6.29 -8.97
C ALA A 46 9.96 -6.45 -8.25
N ASP A 47 10.52 -5.37 -7.70
CA ASP A 47 11.86 -5.37 -7.14
C ASP A 47 11.90 -4.75 -5.74
N ALA A 48 11.81 -5.60 -4.72
CA ALA A 48 11.83 -5.18 -3.32
C ALA A 48 13.15 -4.51 -2.91
N ALA A 49 14.23 -4.76 -3.64
CA ALA A 49 15.52 -4.13 -3.38
C ALA A 49 15.53 -2.62 -3.67
N LEU A 50 14.51 -2.11 -4.36
CA LEU A 50 14.35 -0.66 -4.60
C LEU A 50 13.86 0.08 -3.36
N HIS A 51 13.51 -0.63 -2.29
CA HIS A 51 13.13 0.00 -1.03
C HIS A 51 14.27 0.86 -0.49
N ASP A 52 13.94 2.10 -0.11
CA ASP A 52 14.85 3.04 0.52
C ASP A 52 14.23 3.49 1.85
N ALA A 53 14.81 3.04 2.96
CA ALA A 53 14.31 3.34 4.29
C ALA A 53 14.27 4.84 4.61
N HIS A 54 15.02 5.66 3.89
CA HIS A 54 15.06 7.12 4.04
C HIS A 54 14.21 7.84 3.00
N GLY A 55 13.42 7.10 2.23
CA GLY A 55 12.61 7.66 1.15
C GLY A 55 11.49 8.60 1.63
N ALA A 56 11.06 9.49 0.75
CA ALA A 56 10.06 10.50 1.05
C ALA A 56 8.63 9.94 1.05
N TRP A 57 8.37 8.85 0.34
CA TRP A 57 7.02 8.38 0.08
C TRP A 57 6.83 6.93 0.55
N GLN A 58 5.76 6.70 1.32
CA GLN A 58 5.29 5.36 1.63
C GLN A 58 4.39 4.89 0.50
N MET A 59 4.84 3.88 -0.24
CA MET A 59 3.99 3.21 -1.23
C MET A 59 3.09 2.20 -0.54
N ILE A 60 1.89 2.00 -1.05
CA ILE A 60 0.97 0.96 -0.62
C ILE A 60 0.77 0.01 -1.78
N PHE A 61 1.18 -1.25 -1.62
CA PHE A 61 1.07 -2.28 -2.67
C PHE A 61 -0.14 -3.16 -2.47
N GLY A 62 -0.21 -3.84 -1.32
CA GLY A 62 -1.26 -4.78 -1.02
C GLY A 62 -2.19 -4.25 0.06
N VAL A 63 -3.49 -4.44 -0.15
CA VAL A 63 -4.54 -4.19 0.84
C VAL A 63 -5.42 -5.43 0.82
N ASN A 64 -5.25 -6.31 1.81
CA ASN A 64 -5.81 -7.64 1.80
C ASN A 64 -6.61 -7.93 3.06
N THR A 65 -7.78 -8.55 2.89
CA THR A 65 -8.62 -9.00 4.00
C THR A 65 -9.20 -10.37 3.64
N LEU A 66 -9.18 -11.32 4.59
CA LEU A 66 -9.84 -12.61 4.39
C LEU A 66 -11.33 -12.40 4.09
N PRO A 67 -11.94 -13.21 3.20
CA PRO A 67 -13.33 -13.03 2.79
C PRO A 67 -14.33 -12.90 3.94
N ASP A 68 -14.20 -13.72 4.98
CA ASP A 68 -15.11 -13.72 6.12
C ASP A 68 -15.00 -12.46 7.00
N TYR A 69 -13.91 -11.70 6.84
CA TYR A 69 -13.66 -10.48 7.61
C TYR A 69 -13.86 -9.21 6.80
N ARG A 70 -14.27 -9.32 5.54
CA ARG A 70 -14.55 -8.17 4.68
C ARG A 70 -15.77 -7.39 5.20
N ARG A 71 -15.80 -6.08 4.90
CA ARG A 71 -16.88 -5.17 5.30
C ARG A 71 -16.98 -4.94 6.81
N HIS A 72 -15.90 -5.23 7.55
CA HIS A 72 -15.81 -4.97 8.99
C HIS A 72 -14.82 -3.83 9.31
N GLY A 73 -14.32 -3.12 8.30
CA GLY A 73 -13.39 -2.02 8.48
C GLY A 73 -11.95 -2.43 8.78
N CYS A 74 -11.58 -3.69 8.64
CA CYS A 74 -10.23 -4.18 8.97
C CYS A 74 -9.15 -3.51 8.13
N ALA A 75 -9.32 -3.51 6.81
CA ALA A 75 -8.36 -2.87 5.91
C ALA A 75 -8.26 -1.37 6.17
N GLY A 76 -9.38 -0.70 6.42
CA GLY A 76 -9.42 0.72 6.74
C GLY A 76 -8.62 1.07 8.00
N GLN A 77 -8.72 0.26 9.04
CA GLN A 77 -7.93 0.44 10.26
C GLN A 77 -6.43 0.34 9.98
N LEU A 78 -6.02 -0.62 9.14
CA LEU A 78 -4.62 -0.79 8.77
C LEU A 78 -4.12 0.35 7.89
N ILE A 79 -4.95 0.84 6.97
CA ILE A 79 -4.62 2.01 6.15
C ILE A 79 -4.40 3.24 7.04
N GLU A 80 -5.28 3.48 8.00
CA GLU A 80 -5.14 4.58 8.94
C GLU A 80 -3.86 4.46 9.78
N ARG A 81 -3.50 3.23 10.18
CA ARG A 81 -2.25 2.99 10.89
C ARG A 81 -1.04 3.27 10.02
N ALA A 82 -1.07 2.84 8.76
CA ALA A 82 0.01 3.12 7.81
C ALA A 82 0.19 4.64 7.62
N ILE A 83 -0.91 5.37 7.52
CA ILE A 83 -0.89 6.83 7.42
C ILE A 83 -0.25 7.46 8.66
N ALA A 84 -0.66 7.04 9.86
CA ALA A 84 -0.12 7.55 11.11
C ALA A 84 1.38 7.26 11.23
N ASP A 85 1.81 6.06 10.88
CA ASP A 85 3.22 5.67 10.95
C ASP A 85 4.07 6.45 9.94
N ALA A 86 3.58 6.63 8.72
CA ALA A 86 4.29 7.42 7.70
C ALA A 86 4.45 8.88 8.14
N ARG A 87 3.40 9.45 8.74
CA ARG A 87 3.46 10.81 9.30
C ARG A 87 4.48 10.90 10.43
N ALA A 88 4.47 9.96 11.35
CA ALA A 88 5.41 9.92 12.47
C ALA A 88 6.85 9.76 12.01
N GLN A 89 7.09 9.06 10.90
CA GLN A 89 8.40 8.86 10.29
C GLN A 89 8.89 10.08 9.49
N GLY A 90 8.08 11.12 9.35
CA GLY A 90 8.46 12.32 8.60
C GLY A 90 8.40 12.17 7.09
N ARG A 91 7.63 11.20 6.57
CA ARG A 91 7.44 11.05 5.11
C ARG A 91 6.62 12.22 4.56
N ARG A 92 6.71 12.45 3.25
CA ARG A 92 5.90 13.47 2.58
C ARG A 92 4.45 13.04 2.41
N GLY A 93 4.21 11.74 2.35
CA GLY A 93 2.87 11.17 2.23
C GLY A 93 2.90 9.73 1.75
N LEU A 94 1.76 9.28 1.22
CA LEU A 94 1.56 7.91 0.74
C LEU A 94 1.03 7.92 -0.69
N VAL A 95 1.39 6.89 -1.45
CA VAL A 95 0.96 6.72 -2.84
C VAL A 95 0.48 5.29 -3.03
N LEU A 96 -0.64 5.12 -3.71
CA LEU A 96 -1.15 3.81 -4.10
C LEU A 96 -1.71 3.87 -5.52
N THR A 97 -1.93 2.69 -6.11
CA THR A 97 -2.74 2.57 -7.31
C THR A 97 -3.95 1.69 -7.02
N CYS A 98 -5.07 2.00 -7.64
CA CYS A 98 -6.31 1.24 -7.45
C CYS A 98 -7.15 1.23 -8.72
N LYS A 99 -8.10 0.30 -8.78
CA LYS A 99 -9.13 0.28 -9.82
C LYS A 99 -10.10 1.44 -9.63
N ASP A 100 -10.72 1.88 -10.70
CA ASP A 100 -11.65 3.01 -10.70
C ASP A 100 -12.73 2.90 -9.60
N ARG A 101 -13.30 1.72 -9.42
CA ARG A 101 -14.34 1.48 -8.40
C ARG A 101 -13.88 1.73 -6.96
N LEU A 102 -12.57 1.81 -6.72
CA LEU A 102 -12.00 2.00 -5.38
C LEU A 102 -11.52 3.43 -5.13
N VAL A 103 -11.53 4.29 -6.14
CA VAL A 103 -11.09 5.69 -6.00
C VAL A 103 -11.87 6.38 -4.89
N HIS A 104 -13.19 6.23 -4.87
CA HIS A 104 -14.04 6.83 -3.85
C HIS A 104 -13.74 6.29 -2.44
N TYR A 105 -13.46 4.99 -2.35
CA TYR A 105 -13.11 4.35 -1.08
C TYR A 105 -11.84 4.97 -0.48
N TYR A 106 -10.77 5.08 -1.27
CA TYR A 106 -9.51 5.66 -0.78
C TYR A 106 -9.60 7.16 -0.55
N ALA A 107 -10.46 7.86 -1.26
CA ALA A 107 -10.69 9.29 -1.02
C ALA A 107 -11.17 9.57 0.41
N LYS A 108 -11.86 8.63 1.05
CA LYS A 108 -12.32 8.77 2.44
C LYS A 108 -11.16 8.91 3.43
N PHE A 109 -9.98 8.38 3.10
CA PHE A 109 -8.79 8.47 3.95
C PHE A 109 -7.96 9.73 3.68
N GLY A 110 -8.34 10.52 2.69
CA GLY A 110 -7.63 11.73 2.29
C GLY A 110 -6.77 11.58 1.04
N PHE A 111 -6.81 10.42 0.37
CA PHE A 111 -6.12 10.26 -0.91
C PHE A 111 -6.84 11.02 -2.01
N VAL A 112 -6.07 11.65 -2.88
CA VAL A 112 -6.58 12.40 -4.04
C VAL A 112 -6.16 11.67 -5.31
N SER A 113 -7.10 11.47 -6.23
CA SER A 113 -6.81 10.83 -7.51
C SER A 113 -5.95 11.75 -8.39
N GLU A 114 -4.89 11.18 -8.95
CA GLU A 114 -4.01 11.84 -9.91
C GLU A 114 -4.27 11.36 -11.34
N GLY A 115 -5.35 10.62 -11.55
CA GLY A 115 -5.73 10.10 -12.85
C GLY A 115 -5.13 8.74 -13.16
N VAL A 116 -5.19 8.36 -14.42
CA VAL A 116 -4.72 7.05 -14.87
C VAL A 116 -3.21 6.91 -14.65
N SER A 117 -2.83 5.82 -13.97
CA SER A 117 -1.43 5.47 -13.71
C SER A 117 -0.76 4.93 -14.97
N VAL A 118 0.58 5.04 -15.01
CA VAL A 118 1.41 4.37 -16.02
C VAL A 118 1.49 2.87 -15.80
N SER A 119 1.01 2.35 -14.67
CA SER A 119 1.01 0.92 -14.38
C SER A 119 0.11 0.18 -15.38
N THR A 120 0.61 -0.96 -15.89
CA THR A 120 -0.14 -1.82 -16.80
C THR A 120 -0.35 -3.22 -16.20
N HIS A 121 -0.12 -3.36 -14.90
CA HIS A 121 -0.19 -4.63 -14.19
C HIS A 121 -1.52 -5.34 -14.43
N GLY A 122 -1.47 -6.59 -14.91
CA GLY A 122 -2.65 -7.39 -15.19
C GLY A 122 -3.52 -6.90 -16.36
N GLY A 123 -3.02 -5.99 -17.20
CA GLY A 123 -3.79 -5.44 -18.33
C GLY A 123 -4.98 -4.59 -17.89
N VAL A 124 -4.99 -4.13 -16.65
CA VAL A 124 -6.09 -3.35 -16.05
C VAL A 124 -5.70 -1.88 -16.01
N VAL A 125 -6.70 -1.00 -16.11
CA VAL A 125 -6.51 0.44 -15.91
C VAL A 125 -6.42 0.72 -14.42
N TRP A 126 -5.31 1.32 -14.00
CA TRP A 126 -5.06 1.71 -12.61
C TRP A 126 -5.05 3.22 -12.48
N TYR A 127 -5.57 3.70 -11.35
CA TYR A 127 -5.53 5.12 -10.99
C TYR A 127 -4.54 5.32 -9.86
N GLN A 128 -3.66 6.32 -10.01
CA GLN A 128 -2.74 6.69 -8.93
C GLN A 128 -3.43 7.64 -7.97
N MET A 129 -3.29 7.37 -6.69
CA MET A 129 -3.83 8.22 -5.64
C MET A 129 -2.73 8.60 -4.66
N ARG A 130 -2.75 9.83 -4.21
CA ARG A 130 -1.74 10.39 -3.30
C ARG A 130 -2.39 11.07 -2.11
N LEU A 131 -1.83 10.79 -0.93
CA LEU A 131 -2.12 11.55 0.28
C LEU A 131 -0.85 12.29 0.65
N THR A 132 -0.88 13.61 0.66
CA THR A 132 0.26 14.45 1.00
C THR A 132 0.03 15.10 2.37
N PHE A 133 0.99 14.98 3.23
CA PHE A 133 0.94 15.56 4.58
C PHE A 133 1.14 17.06 4.57
#